data_1ca4ffefeae47b0b64034215107197e0
#
_entry.id   1ca4ffefeae47b0b64034215107197e0
#
_cell.length_a   1.000
_cell.length_b   1.000
_cell.length_c   1.000
_cell.angle_alpha   90.00
_cell.angle_beta   90.00
_cell.angle_gamma   90.00
#
_symmetry.space_group_name_H-M   'P 1'
#
loop_
_entity.id
_entity.type
_entity.pdbx_description
1 polymer ?
#
loop_
_entity_poly.entity_id
_entity_poly.type
_entity_poly.pdbx_seq_one_letter_code
_entity_poly.pdbx_strand_id
1 'polypeptide(L)'
;VHHHGQQIVDYVAAHEWGVPVKISDERAALLDTGGGLRQALPLFQASEAPVLIHNVDILSDAPLADFYAAGYEADVQLMVSRRDTQRYLLFNDEMRLVGWTNIATGEVRTPHENLDVAACHKLAFSGIHCVSPHIAERMAGYPEAFPIMNFYLDQCDKLDIRGYEVKDLHLLDVGKQQSLAVAEEFLENGLQ
;
A
#
# COMPACT_ATOMS: atom_id res chain seq x y z
N VAL A 1 10.77 -0.43 -11.39
CA VAL A 1 10.82 -1.73 -12.14
C VAL A 1 12.10 -2.46 -11.81
N HIS A 2 12.02 -3.77 -11.47
CA HIS A 2 13.15 -4.66 -11.21
C HIS A 2 13.07 -5.91 -12.09
N HIS A 3 12.25 -6.90 -11.69
CA HIS A 3 12.05 -8.14 -12.44
C HIS A 3 11.35 -7.84 -13.78
N HIS A 4 11.84 -8.41 -14.88
CA HIS A 4 11.40 -8.09 -16.24
C HIS A 4 11.41 -6.61 -16.59
N GLY A 5 12.25 -5.81 -15.91
CA GLY A 5 12.25 -4.34 -16.01
C GLY A 5 12.37 -3.81 -17.44
N GLN A 6 13.22 -4.44 -18.30
CA GLN A 6 13.34 -3.99 -19.69
C GLN A 6 12.06 -4.20 -20.49
N GLN A 7 11.35 -5.33 -20.29
CA GLN A 7 10.09 -5.59 -20.97
C GLN A 7 9.02 -4.57 -20.60
N ILE A 8 8.99 -4.15 -19.30
CA ILE A 8 8.06 -3.11 -18.82
C ILE A 8 8.44 -1.76 -19.42
N VAL A 9 9.72 -1.41 -19.49
CA VAL A 9 10.21 -0.17 -20.11
C VAL A 9 9.79 -0.12 -21.58
N ASP A 10 10.04 -1.21 -22.31
CA ASP A 10 9.71 -1.29 -23.74
C ASP A 10 8.19 -1.21 -23.97
N TYR A 11 7.40 -1.86 -23.13
CA TYR A 11 5.94 -1.81 -23.18
C TYR A 11 5.43 -0.38 -22.93
N VAL A 12 5.94 0.28 -21.89
CA VAL A 12 5.56 1.68 -21.58
C VAL A 12 5.92 2.61 -22.73
N ALA A 13 7.11 2.44 -23.33
CA ALA A 13 7.57 3.27 -24.43
C ALA A 13 6.79 3.06 -25.73
N ALA A 14 6.20 1.87 -25.92
CA ALA A 14 5.45 1.51 -27.14
C ALA A 14 3.99 2.02 -27.14
N HIS A 15 3.50 2.61 -26.04
CA HIS A 15 2.11 3.01 -25.90
C HIS A 15 1.97 4.47 -25.51
N GLU A 16 0.89 5.11 -26.00
CA GLU A 16 0.46 6.42 -25.54
C GLU A 16 -0.53 6.28 -24.38
N TRP A 17 -0.18 6.85 -23.23
CA TRP A 17 -0.94 6.67 -21.98
C TRP A 17 -1.92 7.82 -21.68
N GLY A 18 -1.89 8.91 -22.46
CA GLY A 18 -2.69 10.10 -22.22
C GLY A 18 -2.28 10.90 -20.97
N VAL A 19 -1.32 10.39 -20.21
CA VAL A 19 -0.72 11.02 -19.01
C VAL A 19 0.79 10.82 -19.04
N PRO A 20 1.59 11.72 -18.41
CA PRO A 20 3.02 11.52 -18.27
C PRO A 20 3.34 10.25 -17.47
N VAL A 21 4.12 9.34 -18.03
CA VAL A 21 4.59 8.14 -17.35
C VAL A 21 6.09 8.27 -17.05
N LYS A 22 6.49 7.96 -15.83
CA LYS A 22 7.88 7.91 -15.39
C LYS A 22 8.19 6.52 -14.84
N ILE A 23 9.42 6.08 -15.00
CA ILE A 23 9.88 4.77 -14.55
C ILE A 23 10.89 4.97 -13.41
N SER A 24 10.62 4.37 -12.25
CA SER A 24 11.59 4.17 -11.20
C SER A 24 12.35 2.88 -11.49
N ASP A 25 13.64 2.98 -11.79
CA ASP A 25 14.46 1.87 -12.21
C ASP A 25 15.24 1.27 -11.03
N GLU A 26 14.86 0.06 -10.65
CA GLU A 26 15.45 -0.72 -9.55
C GLU A 26 16.22 -1.94 -10.06
N ARG A 27 16.55 -2.01 -11.36
CA ARG A 27 17.23 -3.18 -11.96
C ARG A 27 18.61 -3.44 -11.37
N ALA A 28 19.27 -2.43 -10.80
CA ALA A 28 20.56 -2.57 -10.13
C ALA A 28 20.46 -3.27 -8.77
N ALA A 29 19.36 -3.04 -8.02
CA ALA A 29 19.14 -3.63 -6.70
C ALA A 29 17.63 -3.63 -6.39
N LEU A 30 17.14 -4.74 -5.85
CA LEU A 30 15.77 -4.82 -5.34
C LEU A 30 15.65 -4.03 -4.05
N LEU A 31 14.82 -2.98 -4.06
CA LEU A 31 14.66 -2.05 -2.94
C LEU A 31 13.52 -2.42 -1.98
N ASP A 32 12.74 -3.44 -2.31
CA ASP A 32 11.48 -3.76 -1.62
C ASP A 32 10.49 -2.58 -1.67
N THR A 33 9.29 -2.73 -1.11
CA THR A 33 8.18 -1.78 -1.30
C THR A 33 8.45 -0.40 -0.70
N GLY A 34 9.17 -0.30 0.41
CA GLY A 34 9.50 0.97 1.05
C GLY A 34 10.67 1.69 0.38
N GLY A 35 11.75 0.97 0.06
CA GLY A 35 12.88 1.55 -0.67
C GLY A 35 12.49 1.97 -2.09
N GLY A 36 11.66 1.17 -2.78
CA GLY A 36 11.11 1.52 -4.09
C GLY A 36 10.24 2.77 -4.04
N LEU A 37 9.37 2.92 -3.06
CA LEU A 37 8.60 4.14 -2.87
C LEU A 37 9.52 5.35 -2.62
N ARG A 38 10.49 5.23 -1.71
CA ARG A 38 11.47 6.29 -1.44
C ARG A 38 12.20 6.74 -2.72
N GLN A 39 12.58 5.80 -3.58
CA GLN A 39 13.23 6.12 -4.86
C GLN A 39 12.27 6.76 -5.86
N ALA A 40 10.99 6.36 -5.86
CA ALA A 40 9.99 6.87 -6.80
C ALA A 40 9.48 8.27 -6.45
N LEU A 41 9.36 8.63 -5.16
CA LEU A 41 8.79 9.90 -4.72
C LEU A 41 9.41 11.15 -5.40
N PRO A 42 10.73 11.26 -5.60
CA PRO A 42 11.33 12.39 -6.31
C PRO A 42 10.96 12.51 -7.80
N LEU A 43 10.39 11.45 -8.39
CA LEU A 43 9.92 11.49 -9.78
C LEU A 43 8.60 12.25 -9.95
N PHE A 44 7.84 12.42 -8.88
CA PHE A 44 6.64 13.24 -8.87
C PHE A 44 7.03 14.73 -8.90
N GLN A 45 6.14 15.55 -9.45
CA GLN A 45 6.34 17.00 -9.37
C GLN A 45 6.23 17.45 -7.91
N ALA A 46 6.98 18.49 -7.55
CA ALA A 46 6.84 19.11 -6.25
C ALA A 46 5.39 19.56 -6.04
N SER A 47 4.68 18.91 -5.15
CA SER A 47 3.28 19.13 -4.86
C SER A 47 2.99 18.69 -3.43
N GLU A 48 2.07 19.37 -2.77
CA GLU A 48 1.51 18.95 -1.48
C GLU A 48 0.45 17.84 -1.62
N ALA A 49 0.06 17.52 -2.87
CA ALA A 49 -0.92 16.48 -3.12
C ALA A 49 -0.40 15.10 -2.72
N PRO A 50 -1.24 14.25 -2.11
CA PRO A 50 -0.84 12.90 -1.77
C PRO A 50 -0.55 12.08 -3.02
N VAL A 51 0.30 11.07 -2.89
CA VAL A 51 0.61 10.10 -3.93
C VAL A 51 -0.17 8.83 -3.67
N LEU A 52 -1.02 8.43 -4.62
CA LEU A 52 -1.70 7.14 -4.59
C LEU A 52 -0.73 6.04 -5.05
N ILE A 53 -0.58 5.04 -4.22
CA ILE A 53 0.19 3.83 -4.50
C ILE A 53 -0.78 2.66 -4.62
N HIS A 54 -0.63 1.88 -5.67
CA HIS A 54 -1.43 0.70 -5.93
C HIS A 54 -0.52 -0.45 -6.34
N ASN A 55 -0.58 -1.57 -5.64
CA ASN A 55 0.15 -2.77 -6.03
C ASN A 55 -0.36 -3.24 -7.39
N VAL A 56 0.55 -3.48 -8.33
CA VAL A 56 0.23 -3.83 -9.72
C VAL A 56 -0.47 -5.19 -9.87
N ASP A 57 -0.31 -6.05 -8.90
CA ASP A 57 -0.88 -7.41 -8.83
C ASP A 57 -2.22 -7.49 -8.06
N ILE A 58 -2.85 -6.35 -7.80
CA ILE A 58 -4.17 -6.29 -7.16
C ILE A 58 -5.21 -5.84 -8.18
N LEU A 59 -6.26 -6.63 -8.35
CA LEU A 59 -7.50 -6.22 -9.01
C LEU A 59 -8.55 -5.95 -7.95
N SER A 60 -9.30 -4.84 -8.08
CA SER A 60 -10.35 -4.48 -7.11
C SER A 60 -11.38 -3.55 -7.71
N ASP A 61 -12.56 -3.51 -7.08
CA ASP A 61 -13.61 -2.51 -7.29
C ASP A 61 -13.48 -1.30 -6.35
N ALA A 62 -12.26 -1.05 -5.85
CA ALA A 62 -11.99 -0.01 -4.88
C ALA A 62 -12.43 1.38 -5.35
N PRO A 63 -13.08 2.19 -4.48
CA PRO A 63 -13.50 3.55 -4.80
C PRO A 63 -12.30 4.51 -4.77
N LEU A 64 -11.39 4.39 -5.76
CA LEU A 64 -10.09 5.08 -5.76
C LEU A 64 -10.21 6.61 -5.71
N ALA A 65 -11.25 7.19 -6.31
CA ALA A 65 -11.44 8.65 -6.30
C ALA A 65 -11.76 9.16 -4.88
N ASP A 66 -12.68 8.51 -4.18
CA ASP A 66 -13.05 8.87 -2.82
C ASP A 66 -11.90 8.59 -1.85
N PHE A 67 -11.22 7.47 -2.04
CA PHE A 67 -10.03 7.11 -1.27
C PHE A 67 -8.90 8.14 -1.44
N TYR A 68 -8.64 8.57 -2.67
CA TYR A 68 -7.62 9.59 -2.94
C TYR A 68 -7.98 10.93 -2.30
N ALA A 69 -9.25 11.33 -2.33
CA ALA A 69 -9.72 12.54 -1.65
C ALA A 69 -9.48 12.46 -0.14
N ALA A 70 -9.73 11.32 0.50
CA ALA A 70 -9.41 11.08 1.91
C ALA A 70 -7.91 11.11 2.21
N GLY A 71 -7.05 10.86 1.23
CA GLY A 71 -5.60 10.91 1.35
C GLY A 71 -5.02 12.28 1.72
N TYR A 72 -5.80 13.35 1.59
CA TYR A 72 -5.40 14.70 2.02
C TYR A 72 -5.51 14.92 3.53
N GLU A 73 -6.16 14.04 4.26
CA GLU A 73 -6.49 14.22 5.68
C GLU A 73 -5.44 13.64 6.63
N ALA A 74 -4.45 12.89 6.12
CA ALA A 74 -3.46 12.18 6.93
C ALA A 74 -2.08 12.16 6.26
N ASP A 75 -1.03 11.82 7.02
CA ASP A 75 0.30 11.58 6.46
C ASP A 75 0.31 10.32 5.58
N VAL A 76 -0.44 9.30 6.01
CA VAL A 76 -0.65 8.05 5.27
C VAL A 76 -2.10 7.60 5.45
N GLN A 77 -2.77 7.30 4.34
CA GLN A 77 -4.08 6.67 4.33
C GLN A 77 -3.94 5.24 3.79
N LEU A 78 -4.34 4.25 4.57
CA LEU A 78 -4.29 2.83 4.20
C LEU A 78 -5.69 2.33 3.85
N MET A 79 -5.89 1.82 2.65
CA MET A 79 -7.15 1.15 2.32
C MET A 79 -7.18 -0.23 2.97
N VAL A 80 -8.24 -0.49 3.72
CA VAL A 80 -8.39 -1.70 4.53
C VAL A 80 -9.81 -2.26 4.42
N SER A 81 -9.97 -3.56 4.72
CA SER A 81 -11.26 -4.24 4.67
C SER A 81 -11.37 -5.36 5.72
N ARG A 82 -12.60 -5.83 5.97
CA ARG A 82 -12.89 -6.96 6.87
C ARG A 82 -12.80 -8.30 6.16
N ARG A 83 -11.74 -8.56 5.43
CA ARG A 83 -11.54 -9.89 4.82
C ARG A 83 -10.77 -10.82 5.75
N ASP A 84 -10.98 -12.11 5.62
CA ASP A 84 -10.25 -13.11 6.37
C ASP A 84 -8.79 -13.18 5.92
N THR A 85 -7.90 -13.07 6.89
CA THR A 85 -6.45 -13.21 6.73
C THR A 85 -5.82 -13.68 8.05
N GLN A 86 -4.55 -14.03 8.02
CA GLN A 86 -3.78 -14.28 9.24
C GLN A 86 -3.07 -13.03 9.76
N ARG A 87 -2.95 -11.99 8.94
CA ARG A 87 -2.17 -10.78 9.23
C ARG A 87 -3.08 -9.56 9.19
N TYR A 88 -3.26 -8.92 10.32
CA TYR A 88 -4.11 -7.74 10.46
C TYR A 88 -3.32 -6.52 10.91
N LEU A 89 -3.68 -5.37 10.37
CA LEU A 89 -3.36 -4.08 10.96
C LEU A 89 -4.31 -3.83 12.13
N LEU A 90 -3.80 -3.19 13.17
CA LEU A 90 -4.53 -2.83 14.37
C LEU A 90 -4.81 -1.33 14.36
N PHE A 91 -6.06 -0.96 14.48
CA PHE A 91 -6.50 0.43 14.52
C PHE A 91 -7.24 0.71 15.83
N ASN A 92 -7.10 1.93 16.36
CA ASN A 92 -7.92 2.41 17.46
C ASN A 92 -9.30 2.90 16.96
N ASP A 93 -10.14 3.43 17.86
CA ASP A 93 -11.50 3.88 17.54
C ASP A 93 -11.51 5.09 16.57
N GLU A 94 -10.43 5.87 16.51
CA GLU A 94 -10.25 6.98 15.56
C GLU A 94 -9.65 6.51 14.22
N MET A 95 -9.59 5.19 13.99
CA MET A 95 -8.98 4.56 12.82
C MET A 95 -7.50 4.91 12.61
N ARG A 96 -6.77 5.27 13.67
CA ARG A 96 -5.32 5.44 13.60
C ARG A 96 -4.62 4.08 13.73
N LEU A 97 -3.60 3.87 12.91
CA LEU A 97 -2.77 2.67 12.98
C LEU A 97 -2.01 2.66 14.31
N VAL A 98 -2.15 1.58 15.08
CA VAL A 98 -1.48 1.40 16.37
C VAL A 98 -0.63 0.12 16.43
N GLY A 99 -0.68 -0.72 15.42
CA GLY A 99 0.12 -1.94 15.36
C GLY A 99 -0.31 -2.93 14.28
N TRP A 100 0.21 -4.14 14.44
CA TRP A 100 -0.05 -5.27 13.55
C TRP A 100 -0.05 -6.56 14.37
N THR A 101 -0.82 -7.55 13.92
CA THR A 101 -0.83 -8.89 14.51
C THR A 101 -0.87 -9.98 13.45
N ASN A 102 -0.25 -11.13 13.79
CA ASN A 102 -0.45 -12.39 13.08
C ASN A 102 -1.20 -13.35 14.00
N ILE A 103 -2.46 -13.63 13.67
CA ILE A 103 -3.32 -14.46 14.51
C ILE A 103 -2.91 -15.94 14.53
N ALA A 104 -2.16 -16.41 13.52
CA ALA A 104 -1.67 -17.80 13.48
C ALA A 104 -0.48 -18.02 14.42
N THR A 105 0.38 -17.02 14.62
CA THR A 105 1.58 -17.11 15.46
C THR A 105 1.41 -16.43 16.82
N GLY A 106 0.40 -15.57 16.97
CA GLY A 106 0.23 -14.70 18.13
C GLY A 106 1.21 -13.53 18.18
N GLU A 107 2.01 -13.30 17.12
CA GLU A 107 2.94 -12.18 17.04
C GLU A 107 2.19 -10.85 16.99
N VAL A 108 2.66 -9.88 17.77
CA VAL A 108 2.18 -8.49 17.76
C VAL A 108 3.36 -7.55 17.57
N ARG A 109 3.22 -6.57 16.69
CA ARG A 109 4.21 -5.51 16.46
C ARG A 109 3.54 -4.15 16.65
N THR A 110 4.06 -3.35 17.56
CA THR A 110 3.54 -2.01 17.90
C THR A 110 4.63 -1.19 18.58
N PRO A 111 4.71 0.12 18.36
CA PRO A 111 5.55 1.02 19.16
C PRO A 111 4.89 1.43 20.49
N HIS A 112 3.60 1.13 20.68
CA HIS A 112 2.85 1.53 21.86
C HIS A 112 3.05 0.54 23.02
N GLU A 113 3.46 1.04 24.18
CA GLU A 113 3.52 0.23 25.39
C GLU A 113 2.10 -0.16 25.85
N ASN A 114 1.91 -1.42 26.25
CA ASN A 114 0.66 -1.95 26.80
C ASN A 114 -0.57 -1.83 25.88
N LEU A 115 -0.40 -1.97 24.55
CA LEU A 115 -1.51 -1.99 23.62
C LEU A 115 -2.49 -3.13 23.92
N ASP A 116 -3.76 -2.81 24.16
CA ASP A 116 -4.82 -3.80 24.24
C ASP A 116 -5.27 -4.22 22.83
N VAL A 117 -4.68 -5.30 22.34
CA VAL A 117 -4.99 -5.86 21.01
C VAL A 117 -6.45 -6.30 20.87
N ALA A 118 -7.12 -6.63 21.98
CA ALA A 118 -8.52 -7.05 21.96
C ALA A 118 -9.46 -5.87 21.72
N ALA A 119 -9.09 -4.68 22.15
CA ALA A 119 -9.84 -3.44 21.92
C ALA A 119 -9.61 -2.84 20.52
N CYS A 120 -8.60 -3.33 19.77
CA CYS A 120 -8.31 -2.78 18.43
C CYS A 120 -9.23 -3.36 17.35
N HIS A 121 -9.55 -2.51 16.35
CA HIS A 121 -10.12 -2.95 15.09
C HIS A 121 -9.06 -3.69 14.29
N LYS A 122 -9.34 -4.94 13.90
CA LYS A 122 -8.45 -5.79 13.10
C LYS A 122 -8.90 -5.75 11.64
N LEU A 123 -8.11 -5.12 10.78
CA LEU A 123 -8.45 -4.94 9.37
C LEU A 123 -7.29 -5.40 8.48
N ALA A 124 -7.65 -5.94 7.32
CA ALA A 124 -6.68 -6.43 6.34
C ALA A 124 -6.28 -5.31 5.38
N PHE A 125 -4.99 -5.12 5.16
CA PHE A 125 -4.47 -4.17 4.18
C PHE A 125 -4.72 -4.66 2.75
N SER A 126 -5.16 -3.76 1.88
CA SER A 126 -5.51 -4.08 0.48
C SER A 126 -4.37 -3.94 -0.52
N GLY A 127 -3.19 -3.44 -0.11
CA GLY A 127 -2.12 -3.10 -1.05
C GLY A 127 -2.31 -1.76 -1.76
N ILE A 128 -3.30 -0.96 -1.33
CA ILE A 128 -3.61 0.36 -1.87
C ILE A 128 -3.47 1.38 -0.75
N HIS A 129 -2.69 2.44 -0.97
CA HIS A 129 -2.47 3.47 0.04
C HIS A 129 -2.16 4.84 -0.58
N CYS A 130 -2.47 5.91 0.13
CA CYS A 130 -2.04 7.26 -0.19
C CYS A 130 -0.98 7.72 0.80
N VAL A 131 0.02 8.44 0.32
CA VAL A 131 1.07 9.00 1.17
C VAL A 131 1.27 10.47 0.86
N SER A 132 1.43 11.28 1.87
CA SER A 132 1.91 12.65 1.70
C SER A 132 3.40 12.65 1.33
N PRO A 133 3.84 13.48 0.35
CA PRO A 133 5.22 13.47 -0.12
C PRO A 133 6.26 13.75 0.99
N HIS A 134 5.89 14.47 2.04
CA HIS A 134 6.80 14.82 3.13
C HIS A 134 7.28 13.61 3.95
N ILE A 135 6.60 12.46 3.88
CA ILE A 135 7.07 11.24 4.58
C ILE A 135 8.43 10.75 4.05
N ALA A 136 8.83 11.16 2.83
CA ALA A 136 10.12 10.81 2.25
C ALA A 136 11.31 11.17 3.17
N GLU A 137 11.22 12.30 3.88
CA GLU A 137 12.25 12.74 4.84
C GLU A 137 12.39 11.76 6.01
N ARG A 138 11.28 11.17 6.46
CA ARG A 138 11.26 10.17 7.52
C ARG A 138 11.85 8.83 7.09
N MET A 139 11.86 8.55 5.79
CA MET A 139 12.47 7.35 5.23
C MET A 139 14.00 7.42 5.10
N ALA A 140 14.61 8.60 5.25
CA ALA A 140 16.06 8.79 5.04
C ALA A 140 16.93 7.93 5.96
N GLY A 141 16.45 7.60 7.17
CA GLY A 141 17.17 6.76 8.14
C GLY A 141 17.03 5.25 7.94
N TYR A 142 16.20 4.81 6.99
CA TYR A 142 15.97 3.38 6.73
C TYR A 142 17.04 2.80 5.80
N PRO A 143 17.25 1.47 5.84
CA PRO A 143 18.12 0.77 4.90
C PRO A 143 17.76 1.06 3.45
N GLU A 144 18.63 0.72 2.51
CA GLU A 144 18.38 0.91 1.08
C GLU A 144 17.13 0.13 0.65
N ALA A 145 17.03 -1.13 1.06
CA ALA A 145 15.88 -2.00 0.83
C ALA A 145 15.12 -2.26 2.15
N PHE A 146 13.82 -1.99 2.18
CA PHE A 146 12.94 -2.27 3.32
C PHE A 146 11.48 -2.39 2.88
N PRO A 147 10.68 -3.23 3.58
CA PRO A 147 9.22 -3.29 3.38
C PRO A 147 8.56 -2.00 3.89
N ILE A 148 7.66 -1.42 3.11
CA ILE A 148 6.93 -0.20 3.51
C ILE A 148 6.13 -0.39 4.81
N MET A 149 5.62 -1.59 5.06
CA MET A 149 4.88 -1.90 6.27
C MET A 149 5.74 -1.78 7.53
N ASN A 150 7.04 -2.09 7.45
CA ASN A 150 7.95 -1.87 8.58
C ASN A 150 8.03 -0.38 8.92
N PHE A 151 8.16 0.48 7.91
CA PHE A 151 8.15 1.92 8.10
C PHE A 151 6.86 2.41 8.76
N TYR A 152 5.69 1.95 8.28
CA TYR A 152 4.41 2.35 8.87
C TYR A 152 4.28 1.93 10.33
N LEU A 153 4.67 0.71 10.68
CA LEU A 153 4.61 0.22 12.05
C LEU A 153 5.62 0.92 12.98
N ASP A 154 6.79 1.27 12.47
CA ASP A 154 7.83 1.99 13.26
C ASP A 154 7.49 3.48 13.45
N GLN A 155 6.61 4.04 12.62
CA GLN A 155 6.28 5.46 12.63
C GLN A 155 4.83 5.77 13.06
N CYS A 156 3.99 4.77 13.33
CA CYS A 156 2.57 5.00 13.61
C CYS A 156 2.31 5.75 14.95
N ASP A 157 3.30 5.88 15.81
CA ASP A 157 3.25 6.74 16.98
C ASP A 157 3.64 8.21 16.71
N LYS A 158 4.22 8.51 15.53
CA LYS A 158 4.77 9.83 15.15
C LYS A 158 4.10 10.46 13.95
N LEU A 159 3.54 9.63 13.06
CA LEU A 159 2.82 10.04 11.87
C LEU A 159 1.31 9.79 12.06
N ASP A 160 0.52 10.60 11.39
CA ASP A 160 -0.92 10.35 11.29
C ASP A 160 -1.18 9.31 10.19
N ILE A 161 -1.19 8.02 10.58
CA ILE A 161 -1.46 6.90 9.68
C ILE A 161 -2.85 6.38 9.96
N ARG A 162 -3.78 6.49 8.99
CA ARG A 162 -5.18 6.13 9.16
C ARG A 162 -5.62 5.00 8.27
N GLY A 163 -6.59 4.22 8.76
CA GLY A 163 -7.32 3.24 7.98
C GLY A 163 -8.53 3.86 7.29
N TYR A 164 -8.69 3.60 6.00
CA TYR A 164 -9.91 3.86 5.23
C TYR A 164 -10.58 2.51 4.98
N GLU A 165 -11.61 2.20 5.77
CA GLU A 165 -12.32 0.93 5.66
C GLU A 165 -13.27 0.95 4.46
N VAL A 166 -13.06 0.05 3.51
CA VAL A 166 -14.00 -0.20 2.41
C VAL A 166 -14.81 -1.45 2.76
N LYS A 167 -16.12 -1.26 2.90
CA LYS A 167 -17.06 -2.36 3.11
C LYS A 167 -17.26 -3.10 1.80
N ASP A 168 -17.38 -4.42 1.90
CA ASP A 168 -17.64 -5.31 0.76
C ASP A 168 -16.65 -5.15 -0.42
N LEU A 169 -15.38 -4.78 -0.10
CA LEU A 169 -14.31 -4.67 -1.09
C LEU A 169 -14.04 -6.02 -1.75
N HIS A 170 -14.27 -6.11 -3.05
CA HIS A 170 -13.82 -7.23 -3.84
C HIS A 170 -12.37 -6.99 -4.25
N LEU A 171 -11.51 -7.91 -3.84
CA LEU A 171 -10.07 -7.80 -4.08
C LEU A 171 -9.50 -9.16 -4.46
N LEU A 172 -8.76 -9.19 -5.57
CA LEU A 172 -8.05 -10.37 -6.04
C LEU A 172 -6.56 -10.06 -6.19
N ASP A 173 -5.73 -10.85 -5.51
CA ASP A 173 -4.27 -10.87 -5.68
C ASP A 173 -3.91 -11.81 -6.84
N VAL A 174 -3.42 -11.24 -7.94
CA VAL A 174 -3.03 -11.96 -9.17
C VAL A 174 -1.53 -12.22 -9.28
N GLY A 175 -0.77 -11.98 -8.23
CA GLY A 175 0.68 -12.22 -8.18
C GLY A 175 1.10 -13.68 -8.34
N LYS A 176 0.14 -14.62 -8.44
CA LYS A 176 0.40 -16.04 -8.69
C LYS A 176 -0.19 -16.49 -10.02
N GLN A 177 0.56 -17.30 -10.77
CA GLN A 177 0.12 -17.83 -12.07
C GLN A 177 -1.26 -18.52 -12.04
N GLN A 178 -1.60 -19.15 -10.90
CA GLN A 178 -2.89 -19.82 -10.70
C GLN A 178 -4.07 -18.85 -10.59
N SER A 179 -3.82 -17.57 -10.32
CA SER A 179 -4.85 -16.55 -10.15
C SER A 179 -5.30 -15.94 -11.48
N LEU A 180 -4.62 -16.19 -12.59
CA LEU A 180 -4.94 -15.57 -13.89
C LEU A 180 -6.31 -15.99 -14.43
N ALA A 181 -6.67 -17.28 -14.31
CA ALA A 181 -7.99 -17.76 -14.74
C ALA A 181 -9.13 -17.17 -13.88
N VAL A 182 -8.85 -16.96 -12.57
CA VAL A 182 -9.79 -16.31 -11.65
C VAL A 182 -9.87 -14.81 -11.94
N ALA A 183 -8.78 -14.20 -12.42
CA ALA A 183 -8.75 -12.80 -12.81
C ALA A 183 -9.65 -12.49 -14.01
N GLU A 184 -9.69 -13.37 -15.01
CA GLU A 184 -10.60 -13.25 -16.16
C GLU A 184 -12.06 -13.27 -15.69
N GLU A 185 -12.43 -14.25 -14.85
CA GLU A 185 -13.77 -14.34 -14.27
C GLU A 185 -14.11 -13.12 -13.39
N PHE A 186 -13.15 -12.63 -12.62
CA PHE A 186 -13.31 -11.42 -11.80
C PHE A 186 -13.61 -10.19 -12.65
N LEU A 187 -12.89 -10.00 -13.77
CA LEU A 187 -13.11 -8.87 -14.68
C LEU A 187 -14.45 -8.96 -15.41
N GLU A 188 -14.93 -10.17 -15.72
CA GLU A 188 -16.23 -10.36 -16.37
C GLU A 188 -17.41 -10.14 -15.41
N ASN A 189 -17.27 -10.53 -14.15
CA ASN A 189 -18.38 -10.55 -13.17
C ASN A 189 -18.28 -9.48 -12.07
N GLY A 190 -17.11 -8.93 -11.80
CA GLY A 190 -16.82 -8.11 -10.62
C GLY A 190 -16.78 -6.59 -10.83
N LEU A 191 -16.90 -6.11 -12.07
CA LEU A 191 -16.92 -4.68 -12.42
C LEU A 191 -18.32 -4.19 -12.84
N GLN A 192 -19.38 -4.91 -12.46
CA GLN A 192 -20.77 -4.50 -12.72
C GLN A 192 -21.37 -3.74 -11.57
#